data_f793769bd8a0c31110ec26166bd5dcde
#
_entry.id   f793769bd8a0c31110ec26166bd5dcde
#
_cell.length_a   1.000
_cell.length_b   1.000
_cell.length_c   1.000
_cell.angle_alpha   90.00
_cell.angle_beta   90.00
_cell.angle_gamma   90.00
#
_symmetry.space_group_name_H-M   'P 1'
#
loop_
_entity.id
_entity.type
_entity.pdbx_description
1 polymer ?
#
loop_
_entity_poly.entity_id
_entity_poly.type
_entity_poly.pdbx_seq_one_letter_code
_entity_poly.pdbx_strand_id
1 'polypeptide(L)'
;IDAWRNDNGANPTVYPNTDWQDHIYRNPSVVQNHNLSAIGGTKTVRYNLSLGYVKNPGIVYNTDYERYQLRSNVEVDIKPWITAGMNIFGYMDSNNPNAENATNGGDVIFGSGALNTVPGMTLYDPETGLYGGVQNPEEENVSNFNPYRRMWFYKEDFPIKTRRIVPKLFARLSPVEGLTLSASFTYNSWERNEEYQLCDKNLYRFTLDGPVLLREGTVRTYINRYNRRNTFRTSDVTARYEWNVSKLNASALVGISQEYNKREDERFRKYDLADDALTSINGGSTNGEIEGNYTEWAMRSYFGRINLSWDDKYLLEVNLRADGSSRFGKNNRWGYFPSASLAWRISGEDFFMKAKSLSFVDDLKLRASYGVTGNFQIGNYDHLSLMALDNYVLGTGNGQLVNGYKPSTIKNEDLSWEKNAMVNVGVDLQMFKGLLGL
;
A
#
# COMPACT_ATOMS: atom_id res chain seq x y z
N ILE A 1 35.18 25.70 26.87
CA ILE A 1 35.50 26.48 25.64
C ILE A 1 37.03 26.69 25.54
N ASP A 2 37.72 27.10 26.61
CA ASP A 2 39.14 27.36 26.55
C ASP A 2 39.98 26.09 26.38
N ALA A 3 39.59 24.95 26.95
CA ALA A 3 40.20 23.65 26.70
C ALA A 3 40.08 23.23 25.24
N TRP A 4 38.93 23.46 24.63
CA TRP A 4 38.67 23.19 23.22
C TRP A 4 39.48 24.09 22.27
N ARG A 5 39.70 25.35 22.67
CA ARG A 5 40.50 26.31 21.90
C ARG A 5 41.99 26.05 22.04
N ASN A 6 42.42 25.55 23.20
CA ASN A 6 43.83 25.38 23.53
C ASN A 6 44.41 23.99 23.15
N ASP A 7 43.54 23.00 22.94
CA ASP A 7 43.96 21.64 22.57
C ASP A 7 44.32 21.48 21.09
N ASN A 8 44.19 22.52 20.27
CA ASN A 8 44.52 22.54 18.84
C ASN A 8 43.88 21.38 18.04
N GLY A 9 42.81 20.79 18.54
CA GLY A 9 42.17 19.62 17.94
C GLY A 9 42.97 18.32 18.07
N ALA A 10 43.89 18.21 19.03
CA ALA A 10 44.73 17.06 19.21
C ALA A 10 43.98 15.77 19.55
N ASN A 11 42.80 15.87 20.17
CA ASN A 11 41.94 14.73 20.44
C ASN A 11 40.49 15.02 20.13
N PRO A 12 40.05 14.77 18.86
CA PRO A 12 38.70 15.09 18.42
C PRO A 12 37.62 14.23 19.10
N THR A 13 37.99 13.11 19.72
CA THR A 13 37.03 12.26 20.45
C THR A 13 36.70 12.87 21.83
N VAL A 14 37.70 13.50 22.50
CA VAL A 14 37.52 14.15 23.81
C VAL A 14 36.92 15.56 23.63
N TYR A 15 37.37 16.28 22.60
CA TYR A 15 36.95 17.66 22.29
C TYR A 15 36.31 17.75 20.90
N PRO A 16 35.13 17.12 20.70
CA PRO A 16 34.50 17.07 19.39
C PRO A 16 33.92 18.41 18.99
N ASN A 17 33.85 18.64 17.68
CA ASN A 17 33.06 19.67 17.05
C ASN A 17 32.28 19.01 15.90
N THR A 18 31.25 18.26 16.26
CA THR A 18 30.52 17.39 15.37
C THR A 18 29.53 18.19 14.53
N ASP A 19 29.66 18.15 13.21
CA ASP A 19 28.61 18.56 12.29
C ASP A 19 27.66 17.37 12.09
N TRP A 20 26.56 17.40 12.84
CA TRP A 20 25.57 16.34 12.81
C TRP A 20 24.88 16.19 11.46
N GLN A 21 24.74 17.28 10.72
CA GLN A 21 24.08 17.26 9.43
C GLN A 21 24.91 16.50 8.39
N ASP A 22 26.21 16.72 8.35
CA ASP A 22 27.13 16.01 7.43
C ASP A 22 27.16 14.50 7.69
N HIS A 23 26.94 14.07 8.94
CA HIS A 23 26.95 12.66 9.32
C HIS A 23 25.58 11.97 9.17
N ILE A 24 24.52 12.73 9.13
CA ILE A 24 23.13 12.18 9.05
C ILE A 24 22.61 12.26 7.62
N TYR A 25 22.93 13.33 6.89
CA TYR A 25 22.40 13.58 5.56
C TYR A 25 23.43 13.31 4.47
N ARG A 26 22.98 12.68 3.41
CA ARG A 26 23.74 12.56 2.16
C ARG A 26 23.63 13.85 1.35
N ASN A 27 24.76 14.36 0.88
CA ASN A 27 24.78 15.52 0.00
C ASN A 27 25.83 15.32 -1.13
N PRO A 28 25.40 15.00 -2.38
CA PRO A 28 24.03 14.82 -2.84
C PRO A 28 23.47 13.40 -2.58
N SER A 29 22.13 13.28 -2.54
CA SER A 29 21.44 12.00 -2.70
C SER A 29 20.91 11.88 -4.14
N VAL A 30 21.35 10.86 -4.87
CA VAL A 30 21.05 10.69 -6.30
C VAL A 30 20.06 9.56 -6.50
N VAL A 31 18.85 9.90 -6.96
CA VAL A 31 17.83 8.92 -7.35
C VAL A 31 18.07 8.51 -8.80
N GLN A 32 18.08 7.20 -9.04
CA GLN A 32 18.19 6.60 -10.36
C GLN A 32 16.90 5.88 -10.72
N ASN A 33 16.39 6.11 -11.94
CA ASN A 33 15.23 5.42 -12.48
C ASN A 33 15.52 5.04 -13.93
N HIS A 34 15.58 3.74 -14.21
CA HIS A 34 15.85 3.20 -15.52
C HIS A 34 14.66 2.38 -15.98
N ASN A 35 14.17 2.66 -17.19
CA ASN A 35 13.10 1.91 -17.81
C ASN A 35 13.52 1.48 -19.21
N LEU A 36 13.32 0.19 -19.50
CA LEU A 36 13.49 -0.39 -20.82
C LEU A 36 12.15 -0.97 -21.25
N SER A 37 11.67 -0.61 -22.43
CA SER A 37 10.43 -1.16 -22.96
C SER A 37 10.59 -1.60 -24.42
N ALA A 38 9.91 -2.71 -24.76
CA ALA A 38 9.79 -3.22 -26.09
C ALA A 38 8.31 -3.43 -26.42
N ILE A 39 7.85 -2.74 -27.46
CA ILE A 39 6.49 -2.83 -27.96
C ILE A 39 6.55 -3.30 -29.40
N GLY A 40 5.74 -4.28 -29.74
CA GLY A 40 5.71 -4.80 -31.10
C GLY A 40 4.53 -5.74 -31.32
N GLY A 41 4.47 -6.26 -32.52
CA GLY A 41 3.46 -7.22 -32.87
C GLY A 41 3.40 -7.52 -34.35
N THR A 42 2.54 -8.47 -34.66
CA THR A 42 2.10 -8.85 -36.00
C THR A 42 0.61 -8.58 -36.15
N LYS A 43 0.00 -9.04 -37.22
CA LYS A 43 -1.47 -8.96 -37.39
C LYS A 43 -2.22 -9.78 -36.34
N THR A 44 -1.57 -10.80 -35.77
CA THR A 44 -2.20 -11.75 -34.83
C THR A 44 -1.63 -11.75 -33.44
N VAL A 45 -0.48 -11.12 -33.21
CA VAL A 45 0.17 -11.07 -31.90
C VAL A 45 0.53 -9.62 -31.56
N ARG A 46 0.19 -9.17 -30.39
CA ARG A 46 0.57 -7.87 -29.83
C ARG A 46 1.26 -8.08 -28.50
N TYR A 47 2.38 -7.41 -28.29
CA TYR A 47 3.08 -7.49 -27.01
C TYR A 47 3.64 -6.13 -26.57
N ASN A 48 3.72 -5.98 -25.27
CA ASN A 48 4.39 -4.88 -24.59
C ASN A 48 5.13 -5.48 -23.39
N LEU A 49 6.45 -5.39 -23.40
CA LEU A 49 7.33 -5.80 -22.31
C LEU A 49 8.04 -4.57 -21.77
N SER A 50 8.06 -4.40 -20.44
CA SER A 50 8.76 -3.31 -19.77
C SER A 50 9.47 -3.82 -18.55
N LEU A 51 10.73 -3.42 -18.41
CA LEU A 51 11.58 -3.64 -17.24
C LEU A 51 11.92 -2.30 -16.62
N GLY A 52 11.82 -2.21 -15.30
CA GLY A 52 12.14 -0.99 -14.58
C GLY A 52 13.06 -1.28 -13.41
N TYR A 53 13.96 -0.37 -13.15
CA TYR A 53 14.85 -0.36 -11.98
C TYR A 53 14.81 1.03 -11.34
N VAL A 54 14.64 1.06 -10.02
CA VAL A 54 14.70 2.29 -9.23
C VAL A 54 15.68 2.07 -8.09
N LYS A 55 16.60 3.02 -7.91
CA LYS A 55 17.44 3.11 -6.73
C LYS A 55 17.30 4.50 -6.12
N ASN A 56 16.91 4.53 -4.86
CA ASN A 56 16.81 5.75 -4.07
C ASN A 56 17.58 5.55 -2.76
N PRO A 57 18.78 6.09 -2.63
CA PRO A 57 19.57 5.95 -1.42
C PRO A 57 19.00 6.72 -0.22
N GLY A 58 17.93 7.52 -0.43
CA GLY A 58 17.39 8.39 0.61
C GLY A 58 18.32 9.58 0.94
N ILE A 59 17.79 10.60 1.60
CA ILE A 59 18.59 11.74 2.08
C ILE A 59 19.33 11.38 3.35
N VAL A 60 18.72 10.61 4.24
CA VAL A 60 19.37 10.11 5.46
C VAL A 60 20.12 8.83 5.15
N TYR A 61 21.31 8.68 5.73
CA TYR A 61 22.06 7.43 5.63
C TYR A 61 21.24 6.26 6.20
N ASN A 62 21.46 5.07 5.67
CA ASN A 62 20.77 3.84 6.07
C ASN A 62 19.25 3.86 5.86
N THR A 63 18.78 4.58 4.80
CA THR A 63 17.39 4.62 4.38
C THR A 63 17.22 4.25 2.90
N ASP A 64 18.04 3.32 2.43
CA ASP A 64 18.11 2.94 1.02
C ASP A 64 16.85 2.19 0.58
N TYR A 65 16.40 2.49 -0.63
CA TYR A 65 15.31 1.81 -1.32
C TYR A 65 15.76 1.37 -2.70
N GLU A 66 15.46 0.13 -3.05
CA GLU A 66 15.74 -0.45 -4.36
C GLU A 66 14.53 -1.24 -4.85
N ARG A 67 14.21 -1.12 -6.16
CA ARG A 67 13.07 -1.82 -6.76
C ARG A 67 13.37 -2.27 -8.17
N TYR A 68 13.03 -3.52 -8.45
CA TYR A 68 12.96 -4.12 -9.78
C TYR A 68 11.51 -4.37 -10.13
N GLN A 69 11.09 -4.02 -11.34
CA GLN A 69 9.72 -4.24 -11.81
C GLN A 69 9.69 -4.82 -13.22
N LEU A 70 8.70 -5.66 -13.45
CA LEU A 70 8.40 -6.27 -14.73
C LEU A 70 6.95 -5.99 -15.07
N ARG A 71 6.70 -5.60 -16.33
CA ARG A 71 5.37 -5.60 -16.92
C ARG A 71 5.44 -6.31 -18.25
N SER A 72 4.51 -7.23 -18.48
CA SER A 72 4.35 -7.94 -19.74
C SER A 72 2.88 -8.02 -20.09
N ASN A 73 2.51 -7.57 -21.28
CA ASN A 73 1.18 -7.73 -21.83
C ASN A 73 1.35 -8.44 -23.17
N VAL A 74 0.69 -9.58 -23.32
CA VAL A 74 0.69 -10.34 -24.56
C VAL A 74 -0.76 -10.65 -24.91
N GLU A 75 -1.13 -10.35 -26.15
CA GLU A 75 -2.45 -10.65 -26.70
C GLU A 75 -2.29 -11.34 -28.06
N VAL A 76 -3.04 -12.42 -28.26
CA VAL A 76 -2.96 -13.26 -29.45
C VAL A 76 -4.37 -13.46 -30.01
N ASP A 77 -4.56 -13.12 -31.28
CA ASP A 77 -5.76 -13.46 -32.04
C ASP A 77 -5.58 -14.88 -32.60
N ILE A 78 -6.07 -15.87 -31.87
CA ILE A 78 -5.97 -17.30 -32.25
C ILE A 78 -6.79 -17.57 -33.48
N LYS A 79 -7.93 -16.90 -33.59
CA LYS A 79 -8.82 -16.86 -34.76
C LYS A 79 -9.45 -15.48 -34.82
N PRO A 80 -10.07 -15.07 -35.95
CA PRO A 80 -10.73 -13.77 -36.05
C PRO A 80 -11.78 -13.49 -35.00
N TRP A 81 -12.32 -14.53 -34.35
CA TRP A 81 -13.34 -14.48 -33.33
C TRP A 81 -12.84 -14.96 -31.96
N ILE A 82 -11.55 -15.33 -31.81
CA ILE A 82 -10.96 -15.75 -30.51
C ILE A 82 -9.70 -14.94 -30.27
N THR A 83 -9.70 -14.15 -29.22
CA THR A 83 -8.52 -13.49 -28.68
C THR A 83 -8.24 -14.03 -27.28
N ALA A 84 -7.00 -14.40 -27.00
CA ALA A 84 -6.55 -14.73 -25.65
C ALA A 84 -5.32 -13.90 -25.30
N GLY A 85 -5.11 -13.66 -24.02
CA GLY A 85 -3.95 -12.89 -23.60
C GLY A 85 -3.60 -13.08 -22.14
N MET A 86 -2.43 -12.56 -21.81
CA MET A 86 -1.87 -12.55 -20.48
C MET A 86 -1.26 -11.19 -20.18
N ASN A 87 -1.63 -10.63 -19.04
CA ASN A 87 -0.99 -9.45 -18.49
C ASN A 87 -0.29 -9.85 -17.19
N ILE A 88 0.98 -9.55 -17.09
CA ILE A 88 1.77 -9.75 -15.86
C ILE A 88 2.28 -8.40 -15.41
N PHE A 89 2.06 -8.09 -14.14
CA PHE A 89 2.75 -7.04 -13.45
C PHE A 89 3.42 -7.64 -12.22
N GLY A 90 4.66 -7.31 -11.99
CA GLY A 90 5.37 -7.76 -10.79
C GLY A 90 6.46 -6.79 -10.40
N TYR A 91 6.78 -6.79 -9.11
CA TYR A 91 7.95 -6.10 -8.59
C TYR A 91 8.53 -6.83 -7.39
N MET A 92 9.81 -6.58 -7.19
CA MET A 92 10.51 -6.88 -5.94
C MET A 92 11.18 -5.58 -5.48
N ASP A 93 10.96 -5.21 -4.24
CA ASP A 93 11.67 -4.11 -3.62
C ASP A 93 12.33 -4.53 -2.33
N SER A 94 13.33 -3.75 -1.97
CA SER A 94 13.95 -3.80 -0.65
C SER A 94 14.13 -2.39 -0.12
N ASN A 95 13.84 -2.19 1.15
CA ASN A 95 14.11 -0.96 1.85
C ASN A 95 14.76 -1.26 3.20
N ASN A 96 15.56 -0.33 3.68
CA ASN A 96 16.13 -0.46 5.01
C ASN A 96 15.04 -0.21 6.07
N PRO A 97 14.97 -1.01 7.17
CA PRO A 97 13.98 -0.83 8.24
C PRO A 97 14.01 0.55 8.90
N ASN A 98 15.13 1.25 8.89
CA ASN A 98 15.21 2.62 9.42
C ASN A 98 14.31 3.61 8.68
N ALA A 99 14.08 3.41 7.37
CA ALA A 99 13.20 4.27 6.59
C ALA A 99 11.75 4.26 7.09
N GLU A 100 11.27 3.12 7.61
CA GLU A 100 9.91 2.99 8.15
C GLU A 100 9.80 3.41 9.62
N ASN A 101 10.83 3.10 10.40
CA ASN A 101 10.86 3.49 11.80
C ASN A 101 11.14 4.98 11.99
N ALA A 102 11.68 5.65 10.98
CA ALA A 102 11.76 7.12 10.95
C ALA A 102 10.40 7.80 11.04
N THR A 103 9.31 7.13 10.63
CA THR A 103 7.94 7.66 10.77
C THR A 103 7.39 7.56 12.19
N ASN A 104 7.84 6.59 13.00
CA ASN A 104 7.44 6.42 14.41
C ASN A 104 8.37 7.13 15.39
N GLY A 105 9.53 7.58 14.95
CA GLY A 105 10.54 8.34 15.66
C GLY A 105 11.23 9.37 14.80
N GLY A 106 10.60 9.76 13.68
CA GLY A 106 11.14 10.65 12.65
C GLY A 106 11.56 12.01 13.18
N ASP A 107 10.85 12.50 14.17
CA ASP A 107 11.26 13.68 14.93
C ASP A 107 12.64 13.51 15.60
N VAL A 108 13.00 12.30 15.93
CA VAL A 108 14.21 12.02 16.68
C VAL A 108 15.47 12.02 15.81
N ILE A 109 15.36 11.61 14.54
CA ILE A 109 16.50 11.64 13.60
C ILE A 109 16.44 12.89 12.74
N PHE A 110 15.30 13.19 12.14
CA PHE A 110 15.15 14.22 11.11
C PHE A 110 14.96 15.65 11.65
N GLY A 111 14.20 15.82 12.73
CA GLY A 111 13.86 17.13 13.26
C GLY A 111 14.76 17.50 14.44
N SER A 112 14.40 17.02 15.62
CA SER A 112 15.09 17.37 16.86
C SER A 112 16.50 16.77 16.95
N GLY A 113 16.72 15.57 16.42
CA GLY A 113 18.01 14.90 16.54
C GLY A 113 19.13 15.57 15.75
N ALA A 114 18.94 15.79 14.45
CA ALA A 114 19.98 16.36 13.58
C ALA A 114 20.21 17.87 13.80
N LEU A 115 19.13 18.61 14.16
CA LEU A 115 19.16 20.06 14.28
C LEU A 115 19.45 20.55 15.69
N ASN A 116 19.06 19.80 16.71
CA ASN A 116 19.12 20.23 18.11
C ASN A 116 20.24 19.55 18.92
N THR A 117 20.98 18.61 18.31
CA THR A 117 22.10 17.96 18.99
C THR A 117 23.31 18.89 19.04
N VAL A 118 23.90 18.98 20.23
CA VAL A 118 25.02 19.88 20.45
C VAL A 118 26.28 19.41 19.72
N PRO A 119 27.08 20.32 19.10
CA PRO A 119 28.32 19.94 18.43
C PRO A 119 29.38 19.33 19.34
N GLY A 120 29.32 19.65 20.64
CA GLY A 120 30.22 19.14 21.68
C GLY A 120 30.01 17.69 22.10
N MET A 121 29.20 16.94 21.35
CA MET A 121 29.01 15.50 21.60
C MET A 121 29.78 14.68 20.57
N THR A 122 30.54 13.70 21.04
CA THR A 122 31.27 12.77 20.16
C THR A 122 30.27 11.88 19.41
N LEU A 123 30.44 11.82 18.11
CA LEU A 123 29.60 10.99 17.23
C LEU A 123 29.79 9.50 17.52
N TYR A 124 31.02 9.06 17.32
CA TYR A 124 31.46 7.68 17.36
C TYR A 124 32.99 7.65 17.39
N ASP A 125 33.55 6.80 18.21
CA ASP A 125 35.00 6.55 18.23
C ASP A 125 35.33 5.31 17.40
N PRO A 126 36.01 5.44 16.26
CA PRO A 126 36.32 4.31 15.40
C PRO A 126 37.36 3.32 16.01
N GLU A 127 38.16 3.77 16.97
CA GLU A 127 39.17 2.92 17.61
C GLU A 127 38.56 1.95 18.61
N THR A 128 37.60 2.45 19.41
CA THR A 128 36.93 1.65 20.45
C THR A 128 35.59 1.08 19.99
N GLY A 129 35.01 1.59 18.93
CA GLY A 129 33.68 1.21 18.48
C GLY A 129 32.53 1.77 19.34
N LEU A 130 32.79 2.79 20.16
CA LEU A 130 31.85 3.32 21.13
C LEU A 130 31.17 4.61 20.64
N TYR A 131 29.90 4.77 21.03
CA TYR A 131 29.10 5.95 20.70
C TYR A 131 29.20 7.00 21.80
N GLY A 132 29.39 8.26 21.41
CA GLY A 132 29.45 9.36 22.33
C GLY A 132 28.07 9.80 22.86
N GLY A 133 28.08 10.30 24.09
CA GLY A 133 27.01 11.03 24.73
C GLY A 133 27.49 12.44 25.07
N VAL A 134 26.66 13.18 25.82
CA VAL A 134 27.00 14.53 26.29
C VAL A 134 28.27 14.52 27.17
N GLN A 135 29.09 15.56 27.02
CA GLN A 135 30.35 15.63 27.77
C GLN A 135 30.15 16.07 29.23
N ASN A 136 29.13 16.87 29.51
CA ASN A 136 28.81 17.29 30.87
C ASN A 136 27.32 17.09 31.18
N PRO A 137 26.93 15.93 31.74
CA PRO A 137 25.54 15.60 32.02
C PRO A 137 24.89 16.45 33.15
N GLU A 138 25.69 17.12 33.98
CA GLU A 138 25.19 17.92 35.07
C GLU A 138 24.71 19.33 34.67
N GLU A 139 25.22 19.84 33.56
CA GLU A 139 24.90 21.18 33.04
C GLU A 139 23.81 21.16 31.93
N GLU A 140 23.38 19.98 31.52
CA GLU A 140 22.60 19.85 30.33
C GLU A 140 21.17 19.33 30.57
N ASN A 141 20.21 20.19 30.34
CA ASN A 141 18.81 19.85 30.07
C ASN A 141 18.62 19.15 28.72
N VAL A 142 19.69 18.63 28.12
CA VAL A 142 19.69 18.00 26.80
C VAL A 142 19.61 16.49 26.97
N SER A 143 18.67 15.88 26.30
CA SER A 143 18.53 14.41 26.30
C SER A 143 19.86 13.79 25.84
N ASN A 144 20.36 12.79 26.58
CA ASN A 144 21.47 11.92 26.22
C ASN A 144 21.12 11.11 24.96
N PHE A 145 20.99 11.81 23.84
CA PHE A 145 20.52 11.25 22.58
C PHE A 145 21.57 11.47 21.50
N ASN A 146 22.13 10.38 21.00
CA ASN A 146 23.02 10.41 19.85
C ASN A 146 22.24 9.99 18.60
N PRO A 147 21.92 10.92 17.67
CA PRO A 147 21.13 10.60 16.48
C PRO A 147 21.84 9.64 15.53
N TYR A 148 23.16 9.69 15.45
CA TYR A 148 23.95 8.78 14.65
C TYR A 148 23.83 7.34 15.18
N ARG A 149 23.94 7.14 16.48
CA ARG A 149 23.69 5.84 17.10
C ARG A 149 22.28 5.33 16.74
N ARG A 150 21.30 6.19 16.73
CA ARG A 150 19.89 5.83 16.42
C ARG A 150 19.72 5.36 14.98
N MET A 151 20.47 5.90 14.03
CA MET A 151 20.45 5.46 12.63
C MET A 151 20.93 4.00 12.49
N TRP A 152 21.79 3.53 13.38
CA TRP A 152 22.36 2.19 13.36
C TRP A 152 21.73 1.23 14.38
N PHE A 153 20.57 1.58 14.94
CA PHE A 153 19.82 0.69 15.82
C PHE A 153 19.43 -0.61 15.13
N TYR A 154 19.03 -0.52 13.87
CA TYR A 154 18.72 -1.66 13.04
C TYR A 154 19.89 -1.94 12.13
N LYS A 155 20.31 -3.19 12.09
CA LYS A 155 21.41 -3.58 11.20
C LYS A 155 20.98 -3.50 9.73
N GLU A 156 21.90 -3.02 8.88
CA GLU A 156 21.72 -2.92 7.42
C GLU A 156 21.51 -4.28 6.74
N ASP A 157 21.99 -5.36 7.35
CA ASP A 157 21.91 -6.72 6.82
C ASP A 157 20.48 -7.28 6.73
N PHE A 158 19.51 -6.57 7.27
CA PHE A 158 18.11 -7.00 7.34
C PHE A 158 17.16 -6.07 6.61
N PRO A 159 17.25 -5.93 5.29
CA PRO A 159 16.32 -5.11 4.54
C PRO A 159 14.91 -5.73 4.54
N ILE A 160 13.92 -4.87 4.63
CA ILE A 160 12.53 -5.26 4.40
C ILE A 160 12.36 -5.57 2.93
N LYS A 161 11.92 -6.76 2.60
CA LYS A 161 11.73 -7.23 1.22
C LYS A 161 10.26 -7.39 0.92
N THR A 162 9.80 -6.69 -0.14
CA THR A 162 8.44 -6.85 -0.66
C THR A 162 8.48 -7.48 -2.04
N ARG A 163 7.57 -8.42 -2.29
CA ARG A 163 7.35 -9.04 -3.59
C ARG A 163 5.88 -8.95 -3.95
N ARG A 164 5.59 -8.58 -5.16
CA ARG A 164 4.23 -8.60 -5.70
C ARG A 164 4.23 -9.16 -7.10
N ILE A 165 3.28 -10.04 -7.37
CA ILE A 165 3.03 -10.55 -8.71
C ILE A 165 1.53 -10.56 -8.98
N VAL A 166 1.15 -10.06 -10.16
CA VAL A 166 -0.24 -9.91 -10.59
C VAL A 166 -0.38 -10.43 -12.03
N PRO A 167 -0.41 -11.76 -12.25
CA PRO A 167 -0.81 -12.32 -13.51
C PRO A 167 -2.33 -12.21 -13.69
N LYS A 168 -2.74 -11.79 -14.89
CA LYS A 168 -4.12 -11.84 -15.38
C LYS A 168 -4.14 -12.62 -16.70
N LEU A 169 -4.92 -13.66 -16.75
CA LEU A 169 -5.27 -14.38 -17.96
C LEU A 169 -6.65 -13.91 -18.43
N PHE A 170 -6.83 -13.77 -19.72
CA PHE A 170 -8.13 -13.43 -20.28
C PHE A 170 -8.36 -14.07 -21.64
N ALA A 171 -9.61 -14.28 -21.97
CA ALA A 171 -10.07 -14.69 -23.27
C ALA A 171 -11.29 -13.85 -23.70
N ARG A 172 -11.38 -13.52 -24.98
CA ARG A 172 -12.52 -12.88 -25.62
C ARG A 172 -12.95 -13.71 -26.81
N LEU A 173 -14.24 -13.96 -26.90
CA LEU A 173 -14.87 -14.69 -27.98
C LEU A 173 -15.91 -13.79 -28.63
N SER A 174 -15.84 -13.62 -29.95
CA SER A 174 -16.82 -12.86 -30.74
C SER A 174 -17.41 -13.80 -31.82
N PRO A 175 -18.26 -14.77 -31.40
CA PRO A 175 -18.71 -15.87 -32.31
C PRO A 175 -19.68 -15.40 -33.38
N VAL A 176 -20.39 -14.31 -33.14
CA VAL A 176 -21.31 -13.64 -34.07
C VAL A 176 -21.15 -12.14 -33.96
N GLU A 177 -21.53 -11.42 -35.02
CA GLU A 177 -21.49 -9.97 -35.03
C GLU A 177 -22.26 -9.38 -33.87
N GLY A 178 -21.67 -8.38 -33.20
CA GLY A 178 -22.23 -7.71 -32.05
C GLY A 178 -22.06 -8.46 -30.72
N LEU A 179 -21.82 -9.79 -30.69
CA LEU A 179 -21.69 -10.53 -29.43
C LEU A 179 -20.21 -10.68 -29.04
N THR A 180 -19.88 -10.23 -27.83
CA THR A 180 -18.59 -10.45 -27.20
C THR A 180 -18.76 -11.14 -25.84
N LEU A 181 -18.19 -12.32 -25.71
CA LEU A 181 -18.06 -13.05 -24.43
C LEU A 181 -16.63 -12.86 -23.93
N SER A 182 -16.48 -12.45 -22.67
CA SER A 182 -15.16 -12.28 -22.07
C SER A 182 -15.07 -13.01 -20.74
N ALA A 183 -13.92 -13.66 -20.53
CA ALA A 183 -13.58 -14.25 -19.24
C ALA A 183 -12.19 -13.78 -18.83
N SER A 184 -11.99 -13.50 -17.55
CA SER A 184 -10.69 -13.19 -17.00
C SER A 184 -10.49 -13.77 -15.60
N PHE A 185 -9.24 -14.12 -15.31
CA PHE A 185 -8.79 -14.52 -13.99
C PHE A 185 -7.54 -13.75 -13.61
N THR A 186 -7.58 -13.09 -12.46
CA THR A 186 -6.45 -12.35 -11.90
C THR A 186 -6.05 -12.98 -10.57
N TYR A 187 -4.76 -13.25 -10.41
CA TYR A 187 -4.14 -13.64 -9.17
C TYR A 187 -3.19 -12.55 -8.72
N ASN A 188 -3.39 -11.96 -7.56
CA ASN A 188 -2.55 -10.91 -6.99
C ASN A 188 -1.97 -11.42 -5.69
N SER A 189 -0.68 -11.74 -5.67
CA SER A 189 0.06 -12.11 -4.48
C SER A 189 1.00 -11.00 -4.09
N TRP A 190 0.92 -10.58 -2.85
CA TRP A 190 1.81 -9.62 -2.22
C TRP A 190 2.38 -10.27 -0.96
N GLU A 191 3.70 -10.25 -0.85
CA GLU A 191 4.44 -10.79 0.27
C GLU A 191 5.41 -9.72 0.78
N ARG A 192 5.47 -9.56 2.09
CA ARG A 192 6.42 -8.67 2.76
C ARG A 192 7.08 -9.42 3.90
N ASN A 193 8.39 -9.50 3.81
CA ASN A 193 9.24 -10.12 4.82
C ASN A 193 10.05 -9.01 5.49
N GLU A 194 9.78 -8.81 6.77
CA GLU A 194 10.54 -7.91 7.64
C GLU A 194 11.38 -8.76 8.56
N GLU A 195 12.66 -8.59 8.46
CA GLU A 195 13.61 -9.19 9.39
C GLU A 195 14.50 -8.06 9.89
N TYR A 196 14.61 -7.91 11.18
CA TYR A 196 15.49 -6.90 11.75
C TYR A 196 15.95 -7.28 13.16
N GLN A 197 17.13 -6.81 13.47
CA GLN A 197 17.76 -6.95 14.76
C GLN A 197 17.89 -5.56 15.38
N LEU A 198 17.42 -5.41 16.60
CA LEU A 198 17.59 -4.18 17.36
C LEU A 198 18.69 -4.35 18.37
N CYS A 199 19.69 -3.47 18.28
CA CYS A 199 20.83 -3.42 19.18
C CYS A 199 20.96 -2.02 19.75
N ASP A 200 20.52 -1.82 20.99
CA ASP A 200 20.72 -0.54 21.68
C ASP A 200 22.11 -0.46 22.29
N LYS A 201 22.93 0.43 21.77
CA LYS A 201 24.32 0.61 22.22
C LYS A 201 24.40 1.58 23.38
N ASN A 202 25.36 1.34 24.26
CA ASN A 202 25.71 2.24 25.34
C ASN A 202 26.21 3.58 24.81
N LEU A 203 26.09 4.63 25.63
CA LEU A 203 26.66 5.96 25.39
C LEU A 203 27.78 6.23 26.38
N TYR A 204 28.85 6.81 25.87
CA TYR A 204 30.05 7.09 26.64
C TYR A 204 30.43 8.57 26.58
N ARG A 205 31.00 9.06 27.68
CA ARG A 205 31.75 10.30 27.72
C ARG A 205 33.24 9.95 27.52
N PHE A 206 33.88 10.59 26.57
CA PHE A 206 35.29 10.41 26.32
C PHE A 206 36.11 11.41 27.15
N THR A 207 37.08 10.92 27.91
CA THR A 207 37.97 11.74 28.72
C THR A 207 39.40 11.40 28.37
N LEU A 208 40.36 12.22 28.83
CA LEU A 208 41.80 11.93 28.62
C LEU A 208 42.24 10.62 29.27
N ASP A 209 41.53 10.18 30.31
CA ASP A 209 41.81 8.91 31.00
C ASP A 209 41.05 7.71 30.39
N GLY A 210 40.26 7.95 29.33
CA GLY A 210 39.49 6.95 28.61
C GLY A 210 37.98 7.15 28.64
N PRO A 211 37.22 6.24 28.01
CA PRO A 211 35.77 6.33 27.95
C PRO A 211 35.08 5.98 29.27
N VAL A 212 34.13 6.82 29.69
CA VAL A 212 33.33 6.63 30.89
C VAL A 212 31.90 6.35 30.48
N LEU A 213 31.31 5.28 30.96
CA LEU A 213 29.90 4.93 30.65
C LEU A 213 28.97 6.01 31.22
N LEU A 214 28.17 6.63 30.34
CA LEU A 214 27.14 7.61 30.70
C LEU A 214 25.78 6.98 30.85
N ARG A 215 25.44 6.13 29.90
CA ARG A 215 24.13 5.51 29.80
C ARG A 215 24.23 4.12 29.20
N GLU A 216 23.63 3.17 29.85
CA GLU A 216 23.40 1.85 29.26
C GLU A 216 22.31 1.91 28.21
N GLY A 217 22.38 1.05 27.20
CA GLY A 217 21.28 0.83 26.28
C GLY A 217 20.01 0.43 27.02
N THR A 218 18.95 1.16 26.81
CA THR A 218 17.69 0.99 27.55
C THR A 218 16.70 0.07 26.86
N VAL A 219 16.89 -0.14 25.55
CA VAL A 219 16.03 -1.00 24.76
C VAL A 219 16.63 -2.41 24.76
N ARG A 220 15.82 -3.35 25.22
CA ARG A 220 16.19 -4.75 25.23
C ARG A 220 16.50 -5.23 23.81
N THR A 221 17.66 -5.83 23.60
CA THR A 221 18.06 -6.37 22.28
C THR A 221 17.08 -7.44 21.82
N TYR A 222 16.75 -7.46 20.54
CA TYR A 222 15.89 -8.50 20.00
C TYR A 222 16.12 -8.71 18.50
N ILE A 223 15.75 -9.89 18.04
CA ILE A 223 15.59 -10.22 16.64
C ILE A 223 14.11 -10.51 16.35
N ASN A 224 13.64 -9.93 15.26
CA ASN A 224 12.24 -10.01 14.85
C ASN A 224 12.14 -10.47 13.41
N ARG A 225 11.19 -11.38 13.15
CA ARG A 225 10.74 -11.77 11.82
C ARG A 225 9.26 -11.56 11.72
N TYR A 226 8.84 -10.80 10.73
CA TYR A 226 7.44 -10.54 10.45
C TYR A 226 7.15 -10.82 8.99
N ASN A 227 6.37 -11.88 8.73
CA ASN A 227 5.96 -12.28 7.40
C ASN A 227 4.51 -11.91 7.20
N ARG A 228 4.24 -11.16 6.15
CA ARG A 228 2.87 -10.82 5.72
C ARG A 228 2.66 -11.33 4.31
N ARG A 229 1.55 -12.01 4.09
CA ARG A 229 1.11 -12.43 2.77
C ARG A 229 -0.32 -11.99 2.55
N ASN A 230 -0.59 -11.38 1.41
CA ASN A 230 -1.95 -11.08 0.98
C ASN A 230 -2.17 -11.66 -0.42
N THR A 231 -3.16 -12.53 -0.54
CA THR A 231 -3.57 -13.13 -1.79
C THR A 231 -4.96 -12.64 -2.16
N PHE A 232 -5.09 -12.01 -3.32
CA PHE A 232 -6.35 -11.55 -3.86
C PHE A 232 -6.61 -12.19 -5.22
N ARG A 233 -7.77 -12.78 -5.42
CA ARG A 233 -8.17 -13.44 -6.65
C ARG A 233 -9.45 -12.82 -7.16
N THR A 234 -9.50 -12.55 -8.48
CA THR A 234 -10.70 -12.06 -9.15
C THR A 234 -10.97 -12.91 -10.37
N SER A 235 -12.21 -13.32 -10.53
CA SER A 235 -12.71 -14.02 -11.72
C SER A 235 -13.90 -13.27 -12.27
N ASP A 236 -13.85 -12.89 -13.53
CA ASP A 236 -14.91 -12.15 -14.21
C ASP A 236 -15.35 -12.91 -15.46
N VAL A 237 -16.65 -12.99 -15.68
CA VAL A 237 -17.25 -13.45 -16.92
C VAL A 237 -18.30 -12.46 -17.35
N THR A 238 -18.25 -11.99 -18.59
CA THR A 238 -19.19 -11.03 -19.15
C THR A 238 -19.67 -11.44 -20.53
N ALA A 239 -20.90 -11.12 -20.83
CA ALA A 239 -21.46 -11.19 -22.17
C ALA A 239 -21.96 -9.80 -22.53
N ARG A 240 -21.51 -9.28 -23.67
CA ARG A 240 -21.93 -8.00 -24.23
C ARG A 240 -22.47 -8.22 -25.63
N TYR A 241 -23.63 -7.61 -25.89
CA TYR A 241 -24.23 -7.60 -27.21
C TYR A 241 -24.48 -6.16 -27.64
N GLU A 242 -24.01 -5.83 -28.85
CA GLU A 242 -24.17 -4.53 -29.50
C GLU A 242 -25.02 -4.70 -30.76
N TRP A 243 -25.96 -3.83 -30.94
CA TRP A 243 -26.78 -3.82 -32.15
C TRP A 243 -27.09 -2.40 -32.59
N ASN A 244 -27.09 -2.21 -33.91
CA ASN A 244 -27.34 -0.93 -34.53
C ASN A 244 -28.48 -1.13 -35.55
N VAL A 245 -29.60 -0.46 -35.33
CA VAL A 245 -30.76 -0.55 -36.22
C VAL A 245 -31.24 0.85 -36.53
N SER A 246 -31.04 1.28 -37.79
CA SER A 246 -31.41 2.63 -38.24
C SER A 246 -30.75 3.70 -37.34
N LYS A 247 -31.55 4.44 -36.59
CA LYS A 247 -31.10 5.50 -35.66
C LYS A 247 -30.80 5.02 -34.25
N LEU A 248 -31.05 3.75 -33.96
CA LEU A 248 -30.83 3.18 -32.64
C LEU A 248 -29.47 2.48 -32.56
N ASN A 249 -28.58 2.99 -31.71
CA ASN A 249 -27.40 2.29 -31.26
C ASN A 249 -27.64 1.78 -29.84
N ALA A 250 -27.51 0.49 -29.64
CA ALA A 250 -27.79 -0.12 -28.35
C ALA A 250 -26.73 -1.14 -27.95
N SER A 251 -26.49 -1.26 -26.66
CA SER A 251 -25.68 -2.33 -26.11
C SER A 251 -26.25 -2.84 -24.80
N ALA A 252 -26.17 -4.14 -24.60
CA ALA A 252 -26.48 -4.79 -23.34
C ALA A 252 -25.26 -5.57 -22.85
N LEU A 253 -24.99 -5.52 -21.57
CA LEU A 253 -23.93 -6.28 -20.90
C LEU A 253 -24.51 -6.95 -19.67
N VAL A 254 -24.19 -8.21 -19.46
CA VAL A 254 -24.40 -8.95 -18.21
C VAL A 254 -23.09 -9.56 -17.77
N GLY A 255 -22.91 -9.67 -16.45
CA GLY A 255 -21.65 -10.21 -15.93
C GLY A 255 -21.79 -10.80 -14.54
N ILE A 256 -20.83 -11.66 -14.24
CA ILE A 256 -20.58 -12.24 -12.92
C ILE A 256 -19.14 -11.95 -12.57
N SER A 257 -18.93 -11.49 -11.34
CA SER A 257 -17.59 -11.32 -10.74
C SER A 257 -17.51 -12.07 -9.42
N GLN A 258 -16.36 -12.66 -9.16
CA GLN A 258 -16.06 -13.26 -7.87
C GLN A 258 -14.71 -12.80 -7.38
N GLU A 259 -14.67 -12.29 -6.16
CA GLU A 259 -13.47 -11.85 -5.47
C GLU A 259 -13.23 -12.71 -4.23
N TYR A 260 -11.96 -12.98 -3.95
CA TYR A 260 -11.54 -13.65 -2.73
C TYR A 260 -10.23 -13.04 -2.26
N ASN A 261 -10.16 -12.70 -0.99
CA ASN A 261 -8.96 -12.19 -0.34
C ASN A 261 -8.61 -13.05 0.87
N LYS A 262 -7.33 -13.37 1.00
CA LYS A 262 -6.76 -14.00 2.19
C LYS A 262 -5.52 -13.21 2.59
N ARG A 263 -5.47 -12.79 3.84
CA ARG A 263 -4.31 -12.16 4.46
C ARG A 263 -3.80 -13.05 5.59
N GLU A 264 -2.50 -13.27 5.61
CA GLU A 264 -1.77 -14.05 6.61
C GLU A 264 -0.68 -13.17 7.20
N ASP A 265 -0.60 -13.10 8.51
CA ASP A 265 0.39 -12.35 9.27
C ASP A 265 1.04 -13.29 10.29
N GLU A 266 2.38 -13.38 10.29
CA GLU A 266 3.15 -14.20 11.23
C GLU A 266 4.28 -13.37 11.82
N ARG A 267 4.45 -13.40 13.14
CA ARG A 267 5.50 -12.71 13.86
C ARG A 267 6.23 -13.66 14.79
N PHE A 268 7.56 -13.59 14.74
CA PHE A 268 8.45 -14.33 15.63
C PHE A 268 9.46 -13.34 16.19
N ARG A 269 9.55 -13.26 17.52
CA ARG A 269 10.52 -12.40 18.20
C ARG A 269 11.20 -13.14 19.31
N LYS A 270 12.50 -12.93 19.43
CA LYS A 270 13.29 -13.34 20.60
C LYS A 270 14.12 -12.18 21.10
N TYR A 271 14.25 -12.12 22.42
CA TYR A 271 14.99 -11.10 23.13
C TYR A 271 16.32 -11.64 23.65
N ASP A 272 17.15 -10.72 24.17
CA ASP A 272 18.39 -10.99 24.88
C ASP A 272 19.38 -11.75 24.01
N LEU A 273 19.83 -11.07 22.95
CA LEU A 273 20.88 -11.56 22.09
C LEU A 273 22.19 -11.61 22.89
N ALA A 274 22.87 -12.75 22.85
CA ALA A 274 24.15 -12.93 23.51
C ALA A 274 25.27 -12.12 22.82
N ASP A 275 25.14 -11.91 21.52
CA ASP A 275 26.08 -11.12 20.71
C ASP A 275 25.31 -10.47 19.56
N ASP A 276 25.65 -9.22 19.25
CA ASP A 276 25.08 -8.47 18.13
C ASP A 276 25.42 -9.06 16.76
N ALA A 277 26.44 -9.89 16.65
CA ALA A 277 26.79 -10.59 15.43
C ALA A 277 25.84 -11.75 15.10
N LEU A 278 25.00 -12.17 16.06
CA LEU A 278 24.04 -13.24 15.84
C LEU A 278 22.86 -12.78 15.00
N THR A 279 22.73 -13.31 13.81
CA THR A 279 21.68 -12.96 12.83
C THR A 279 20.52 -13.97 12.77
N SER A 280 20.63 -15.08 13.51
CA SER A 280 19.57 -16.08 13.59
C SER A 280 18.62 -15.80 14.75
N ILE A 281 17.31 -16.03 14.55
CA ILE A 281 16.30 -15.92 15.62
C ILE A 281 16.63 -16.78 16.84
N ASN A 282 17.40 -17.86 16.65
CA ASN A 282 17.86 -18.71 17.74
C ASN A 282 18.97 -18.07 18.59
N GLY A 283 19.56 -16.95 18.14
CA GLY A 283 20.53 -16.18 18.93
C GLY A 283 19.94 -15.49 20.15
N GLY A 284 18.62 -15.26 20.18
CA GLY A 284 17.93 -14.74 21.38
C GLY A 284 17.69 -15.83 22.43
N SER A 285 18.00 -15.52 23.69
CA SER A 285 17.85 -16.46 24.82
C SER A 285 16.43 -16.48 25.39
N THR A 286 15.69 -15.38 25.29
CA THR A 286 14.33 -15.26 25.85
C THR A 286 13.29 -15.21 24.73
N ASN A 287 12.25 -16.04 24.87
CA ASN A 287 11.12 -16.03 23.96
C ASN A 287 10.32 -14.74 24.10
N GLY A 288 9.99 -14.14 22.99
CA GLY A 288 9.11 -13.00 22.88
C GLY A 288 7.78 -13.37 22.25
N GLU A 289 7.34 -12.54 21.30
CA GLU A 289 6.08 -12.73 20.58
C GLU A 289 6.19 -13.88 19.58
N ILE A 290 5.22 -14.81 19.63
CA ILE A 290 4.97 -15.82 18.63
C ILE A 290 3.51 -15.68 18.27
N GLU A 291 3.23 -15.07 17.13
CA GLU A 291 1.87 -14.76 16.69
C GLU A 291 1.66 -15.24 15.26
N GLY A 292 0.48 -15.76 15.00
CA GLY A 292 0.03 -16.12 13.65
C GLY A 292 -1.46 -15.84 13.53
N ASN A 293 -1.84 -15.13 12.49
CA ASN A 293 -3.24 -14.82 12.21
C ASN A 293 -3.51 -14.87 10.72
N TYR A 294 -4.73 -15.23 10.34
CA TYR A 294 -5.21 -15.06 8.98
C TYR A 294 -6.65 -14.55 8.97
N THR A 295 -6.95 -13.77 7.97
CA THR A 295 -8.30 -13.26 7.71
C THR A 295 -8.66 -13.45 6.25
N GLU A 296 -9.94 -13.75 5.99
CA GLU A 296 -10.43 -13.96 4.64
C GLU A 296 -11.77 -13.26 4.45
N TRP A 297 -12.02 -12.88 3.20
CA TRP A 297 -13.33 -12.47 2.75
C TRP A 297 -13.55 -12.84 1.28
N ALA A 298 -14.81 -13.01 0.92
CA ALA A 298 -15.22 -13.25 -0.45
C ALA A 298 -16.40 -12.35 -0.82
N MET A 299 -16.46 -12.00 -2.10
CA MET A 299 -17.59 -11.26 -2.68
C MET A 299 -17.99 -11.91 -4.00
N ARG A 300 -19.29 -12.01 -4.25
CA ARG A 300 -19.85 -12.42 -5.53
C ARG A 300 -20.80 -11.35 -6.01
N SER A 301 -20.66 -10.98 -7.27
CA SER A 301 -21.41 -9.90 -7.89
C SER A 301 -22.08 -10.36 -9.16
N TYR A 302 -23.32 -9.93 -9.35
CA TYR A 302 -24.05 -10.03 -10.61
C TYR A 302 -24.35 -8.61 -11.07
N PHE A 303 -24.09 -8.32 -12.32
CA PHE A 303 -24.30 -6.98 -12.83
C PHE A 303 -24.80 -6.98 -14.27
N GLY A 304 -25.55 -5.95 -14.61
CA GLY A 304 -26.04 -5.71 -15.95
C GLY A 304 -26.05 -4.23 -16.29
N ARG A 305 -25.88 -3.93 -17.56
CA ARG A 305 -25.92 -2.58 -18.12
C ARG A 305 -26.63 -2.60 -19.45
N ILE A 306 -27.46 -1.60 -19.68
CA ILE A 306 -28.08 -1.32 -20.97
C ILE A 306 -27.73 0.13 -21.33
N ASN A 307 -27.19 0.32 -22.54
CA ASN A 307 -27.00 1.64 -23.13
C ASN A 307 -27.85 1.74 -24.38
N LEU A 308 -28.56 2.85 -24.53
CA LEU A 308 -29.35 3.20 -25.71
C LEU A 308 -28.97 4.60 -26.17
N SER A 309 -28.75 4.76 -27.47
CA SER A 309 -28.57 6.04 -28.12
C SER A 309 -29.53 6.09 -29.32
N TRP A 310 -30.43 7.02 -29.32
CA TRP A 310 -31.35 7.26 -30.42
C TRP A 310 -30.99 8.54 -31.17
N ASP A 311 -30.63 8.37 -32.46
CA ASP A 311 -30.27 9.47 -33.38
C ASP A 311 -29.10 10.34 -32.83
N ASP A 312 -28.26 9.77 -31.93
CA ASP A 312 -27.22 10.46 -31.15
C ASP A 312 -27.72 11.69 -30.36
N LYS A 313 -29.06 11.78 -30.17
CA LYS A 313 -29.71 12.87 -29.47
C LYS A 313 -30.18 12.48 -28.07
N TYR A 314 -30.77 11.29 -27.93
CA TYR A 314 -31.33 10.79 -26.68
C TYR A 314 -30.51 9.62 -26.19
N LEU A 315 -29.88 9.78 -25.04
CA LEU A 315 -28.98 8.80 -24.48
C LEU A 315 -29.58 8.28 -23.17
N LEU A 316 -29.62 6.96 -23.00
CA LEU A 316 -30.05 6.29 -21.77
C LEU A 316 -29.01 5.25 -21.38
N GLU A 317 -28.59 5.27 -20.14
CA GLU A 317 -27.86 4.18 -19.51
C GLU A 317 -28.58 3.71 -18.26
N VAL A 318 -28.74 2.40 -18.12
CA VAL A 318 -29.27 1.77 -16.90
C VAL A 318 -28.31 0.69 -16.45
N ASN A 319 -27.96 0.72 -15.17
CA ASN A 319 -27.12 -0.30 -14.54
C ASN A 319 -27.84 -0.88 -13.33
N LEU A 320 -27.66 -2.17 -13.13
CA LEU A 320 -28.04 -2.87 -11.90
C LEU A 320 -26.89 -3.75 -11.46
N ARG A 321 -26.53 -3.65 -10.17
CA ARG A 321 -25.52 -4.49 -9.55
C ARG A 321 -26.06 -5.09 -8.25
N ALA A 322 -25.86 -6.39 -8.08
CA ALA A 322 -26.14 -7.11 -6.85
C ALA A 322 -24.84 -7.71 -6.33
N ASP A 323 -24.42 -7.30 -5.14
CA ASP A 323 -23.17 -7.72 -4.50
C ASP A 323 -23.45 -8.48 -3.21
N GLY A 324 -22.90 -9.69 -3.09
CA GLY A 324 -23.01 -10.51 -1.90
C GLY A 324 -21.64 -10.66 -1.22
N SER A 325 -21.48 -10.09 -0.03
CA SER A 325 -20.21 -10.11 0.72
C SER A 325 -20.28 -11.04 1.92
N SER A 326 -19.21 -11.82 2.15
CA SER A 326 -19.06 -12.69 3.34
C SER A 326 -18.88 -11.91 4.64
N ARG A 327 -18.65 -10.59 4.58
CA ARG A 327 -18.52 -9.73 5.77
C ARG A 327 -19.84 -9.50 6.49
N PHE A 328 -20.96 -9.79 5.83
CA PHE A 328 -22.29 -9.65 6.39
C PHE A 328 -22.93 -11.00 6.72
N GLY A 329 -23.81 -11.01 7.70
CA GLY A 329 -24.61 -12.15 8.08
C GLY A 329 -25.47 -12.68 6.91
N LYS A 330 -25.93 -13.92 7.01
CA LYS A 330 -26.63 -14.63 5.93
C LYS A 330 -27.80 -13.84 5.34
N ASN A 331 -28.57 -13.14 6.16
CA ASN A 331 -29.79 -12.42 5.76
C ASN A 331 -29.50 -11.05 5.10
N ASN A 332 -28.36 -10.42 5.42
CA ASN A 332 -27.97 -9.08 4.98
C ASN A 332 -26.80 -9.06 4.00
N ARG A 333 -26.43 -10.24 3.49
CA ARG A 333 -25.26 -10.42 2.64
C ARG A 333 -25.33 -9.69 1.31
N TRP A 334 -26.54 -9.58 0.73
CA TRP A 334 -26.75 -9.01 -0.59
C TRP A 334 -27.16 -7.54 -0.54
N GLY A 335 -26.41 -6.71 -1.27
CA GLY A 335 -26.74 -5.33 -1.57
C GLY A 335 -27.13 -5.16 -3.04
N TYR A 336 -28.11 -4.28 -3.31
CA TYR A 336 -28.58 -3.96 -4.66
C TYR A 336 -28.34 -2.48 -4.94
N PHE A 337 -27.70 -2.21 -6.07
CA PHE A 337 -27.18 -0.89 -6.43
C PHE A 337 -27.62 -0.52 -7.85
N PRO A 338 -28.85 -0.01 -8.02
CA PRO A 338 -29.33 0.49 -9.30
C PRO A 338 -28.75 1.86 -9.61
N SER A 339 -28.53 2.14 -10.90
CA SER A 339 -28.28 3.48 -11.40
C SER A 339 -28.88 3.68 -12.78
N ALA A 340 -29.30 4.93 -13.08
CA ALA A 340 -29.76 5.32 -14.38
C ALA A 340 -29.25 6.72 -14.73
N SER A 341 -28.94 6.95 -16.00
CA SER A 341 -28.62 8.26 -16.53
C SER A 341 -29.36 8.53 -17.85
N LEU A 342 -29.82 9.75 -18.01
CA LEU A 342 -30.44 10.25 -19.20
C LEU A 342 -29.68 11.46 -19.71
N ALA A 343 -29.50 11.57 -21.02
CA ALA A 343 -28.99 12.79 -21.62
C ALA A 343 -29.75 13.11 -22.91
N TRP A 344 -29.94 14.40 -23.11
CA TRP A 344 -30.55 14.96 -24.32
C TRP A 344 -29.59 15.95 -24.97
N ARG A 345 -29.14 15.63 -26.17
CA ARG A 345 -28.30 16.48 -26.98
C ARG A 345 -29.12 17.42 -27.81
N ILE A 346 -29.44 18.58 -27.23
CA ILE A 346 -30.28 19.61 -27.82
C ILE A 346 -29.68 20.13 -29.11
N SER A 347 -28.33 20.27 -29.17
CA SER A 347 -27.62 20.70 -30.37
C SER A 347 -27.83 19.80 -31.60
N GLY A 348 -28.22 18.54 -31.39
CA GLY A 348 -28.57 17.61 -32.46
C GLY A 348 -29.98 17.78 -33.02
N GLU A 349 -30.83 18.61 -32.43
CA GLU A 349 -32.23 18.78 -32.88
C GLU A 349 -32.35 19.71 -34.06
N ASP A 350 -33.27 19.41 -34.98
CA ASP A 350 -33.51 20.21 -36.18
C ASP A 350 -33.84 21.66 -35.89
N PHE A 351 -34.59 21.94 -34.84
CA PHE A 351 -34.93 23.30 -34.42
C PHE A 351 -33.68 24.08 -33.97
N PHE A 352 -32.75 23.41 -33.30
CA PHE A 352 -31.52 24.03 -32.83
C PHE A 352 -30.57 24.29 -34.00
N MET A 353 -30.34 23.31 -34.86
CA MET A 353 -29.49 23.43 -36.04
C MET A 353 -29.98 24.51 -37.03
N LYS A 354 -31.28 24.73 -37.16
CA LYS A 354 -31.86 25.78 -38.00
C LYS A 354 -31.81 27.17 -37.40
N ALA A 355 -31.54 27.30 -36.11
CA ALA A 355 -31.49 28.56 -35.40
C ALA A 355 -30.13 29.28 -35.64
N LYS A 356 -30.07 30.16 -36.65
CA LYS A 356 -28.85 30.91 -37.00
C LYS A 356 -28.26 31.72 -35.83
N SER A 357 -29.13 32.15 -34.89
CA SER A 357 -28.69 32.87 -33.66
C SER A 357 -27.92 32.00 -32.70
N LEU A 358 -27.96 30.68 -32.82
CA LEU A 358 -27.25 29.70 -31.99
C LEU A 358 -26.05 29.09 -32.68
N SER A 359 -25.65 29.61 -33.85
CA SER A 359 -24.54 29.05 -34.64
C SER A 359 -23.16 29.11 -33.96
N PHE A 360 -23.04 29.84 -32.86
CA PHE A 360 -21.85 29.88 -32.03
C PHE A 360 -21.79 28.76 -30.98
N VAL A 361 -22.88 28.01 -30.78
CA VAL A 361 -22.97 26.84 -29.90
C VAL A 361 -22.70 25.60 -30.72
N ASP A 362 -21.64 24.88 -30.44
CA ASP A 362 -21.22 23.67 -31.16
C ASP A 362 -21.90 22.43 -30.59
N ASP A 363 -22.01 22.33 -29.28
CA ASP A 363 -22.73 21.24 -28.60
C ASP A 363 -23.44 21.75 -27.34
N LEU A 364 -24.66 21.33 -27.14
CA LEU A 364 -25.45 21.56 -25.95
C LEU A 364 -26.17 20.28 -25.58
N LYS A 365 -25.82 19.76 -24.38
CA LYS A 365 -26.39 18.52 -23.86
C LYS A 365 -26.83 18.71 -22.40
N LEU A 366 -28.06 18.33 -22.10
CA LEU A 366 -28.58 18.21 -20.75
C LEU A 366 -28.41 16.77 -20.27
N ARG A 367 -28.07 16.59 -19.02
CA ARG A 367 -27.91 15.27 -18.41
C ARG A 367 -28.49 15.23 -17.00
N ALA A 368 -29.06 14.09 -16.65
CA ALA A 368 -29.51 13.78 -15.31
C ALA A 368 -29.18 12.34 -14.98
N SER A 369 -28.79 12.09 -13.75
CA SER A 369 -28.50 10.73 -13.30
C SER A 369 -28.91 10.53 -11.85
N TYR A 370 -29.28 9.30 -11.54
CA TYR A 370 -29.51 8.79 -10.20
C TYR A 370 -28.73 7.50 -10.04
N GLY A 371 -28.08 7.32 -8.89
CA GLY A 371 -27.34 6.11 -8.60
C GLY A 371 -27.26 5.83 -7.11
N VAL A 372 -27.26 4.54 -6.79
CA VAL A 372 -27.02 4.03 -5.44
C VAL A 372 -25.69 3.29 -5.43
N THR A 373 -24.80 3.65 -4.51
CA THR A 373 -23.54 2.94 -4.26
C THR A 373 -23.56 2.26 -2.90
N GLY A 374 -22.79 1.18 -2.75
CA GLY A 374 -22.66 0.43 -1.51
C GLY A 374 -21.25 0.45 -0.96
N ASN A 375 -21.14 0.53 0.36
CA ASN A 375 -19.87 0.33 1.08
C ASN A 375 -19.99 -0.92 1.96
N PHE A 376 -18.98 -1.79 1.89
CA PHE A 376 -18.87 -3.03 2.67
C PHE A 376 -17.59 -3.08 3.53
N GLN A 377 -16.91 -1.94 3.69
CA GLN A 377 -15.66 -1.84 4.44
C GLN A 377 -15.89 -1.87 5.95
N ILE A 378 -16.24 -3.05 6.45
CA ILE A 378 -16.30 -3.41 7.87
C ILE A 378 -15.30 -4.56 8.11
N GLY A 379 -15.09 -4.96 9.35
CA GLY A 379 -14.27 -6.13 9.68
C GLY A 379 -14.81 -7.42 9.06
N ASN A 380 -13.93 -8.36 8.76
CA ASN A 380 -14.31 -9.59 8.04
C ASN A 380 -15.29 -10.47 8.82
N TYR A 381 -15.32 -10.33 10.15
CA TYR A 381 -16.06 -11.18 11.07
C TYR A 381 -16.93 -10.42 12.08
N ASP A 382 -17.19 -9.12 11.86
CA ASP A 382 -17.92 -8.26 12.80
C ASP A 382 -19.37 -8.73 13.03
N HIS A 383 -19.92 -9.52 12.12
CA HIS A 383 -21.24 -10.14 12.29
C HIS A 383 -21.24 -11.38 13.21
N LEU A 384 -20.06 -11.85 13.64
CA LEU A 384 -19.88 -13.02 14.51
C LEU A 384 -19.48 -12.60 15.92
N SER A 385 -19.78 -13.45 16.91
CA SER A 385 -19.17 -13.39 18.21
C SER A 385 -17.84 -14.14 18.16
N LEU A 386 -16.73 -13.41 18.28
CA LEU A 386 -15.40 -14.00 18.34
C LEU A 386 -15.08 -14.38 19.79
N MET A 387 -14.23 -15.42 19.94
CA MET A 387 -13.77 -15.91 21.22
C MET A 387 -12.30 -15.50 21.40
N ALA A 388 -11.97 -15.01 22.59
CA ALA A 388 -10.59 -14.78 23.01
C ALA A 388 -10.19 -15.74 24.10
N LEU A 389 -8.90 -16.07 24.15
CA LEU A 389 -8.32 -16.81 25.27
C LEU A 389 -8.52 -16.04 26.58
N ASP A 390 -8.98 -16.72 27.62
CA ASP A 390 -9.07 -16.19 28.95
C ASP A 390 -8.66 -17.29 29.96
N ASN A 391 -7.70 -16.94 30.80
CA ASN A 391 -7.20 -17.89 31.79
C ASN A 391 -8.11 -17.88 33.00
N TYR A 392 -8.47 -19.03 33.50
CA TYR A 392 -9.31 -19.21 34.66
C TYR A 392 -8.59 -20.02 35.74
N VAL A 393 -8.76 -19.63 37.00
CA VAL A 393 -8.18 -20.33 38.14
C VAL A 393 -9.22 -21.31 38.69
N LEU A 394 -8.92 -22.59 38.65
CA LEU A 394 -9.74 -23.66 39.25
C LEU A 394 -9.12 -24.12 40.58
N GLY A 395 -9.96 -24.32 41.57
CA GLY A 395 -9.60 -24.84 42.89
C GLY A 395 -9.44 -23.73 43.97
N THR A 396 -9.22 -24.16 45.18
CA THR A 396 -9.00 -23.31 46.36
C THR A 396 -7.51 -23.27 46.75
N GLY A 397 -7.08 -22.21 47.37
CA GLY A 397 -5.64 -22.00 47.75
C GLY A 397 -4.79 -21.62 46.55
N ASN A 398 -3.74 -22.38 46.25
CA ASN A 398 -2.85 -22.14 45.08
C ASN A 398 -3.42 -22.57 43.75
N GLY A 399 -4.68 -22.48 43.54
CA GLY A 399 -5.47 -22.91 42.38
C GLY A 399 -4.71 -23.20 41.09
N GLN A 400 -5.24 -24.07 40.25
CA GLN A 400 -4.63 -24.38 38.94
C GLN A 400 -5.11 -23.40 37.87
N LEU A 401 -4.17 -22.73 37.20
CA LEU A 401 -4.48 -21.91 36.02
C LEU A 401 -4.82 -22.80 34.84
N VAL A 402 -6.01 -22.66 34.27
CA VAL A 402 -6.47 -23.39 33.08
C VAL A 402 -6.82 -22.40 31.98
N ASN A 403 -6.56 -22.81 30.74
CA ASN A 403 -6.93 -22.04 29.57
C ASN A 403 -8.43 -22.17 29.32
N GLY A 404 -9.12 -21.05 29.21
CA GLY A 404 -10.51 -20.95 28.83
C GLY A 404 -10.72 -19.99 27.67
N TYR A 405 -11.98 -19.78 27.31
CA TYR A 405 -12.36 -18.85 26.25
C TYR A 405 -13.54 -18.02 26.72
N LYS A 406 -13.52 -16.73 26.36
CA LYS A 406 -14.65 -15.83 26.55
C LYS A 406 -15.01 -15.10 25.25
N PRO A 407 -16.28 -14.72 25.05
CA PRO A 407 -16.64 -13.84 23.95
C PRO A 407 -15.84 -12.54 24.01
N SER A 408 -15.18 -12.17 22.92
CA SER A 408 -14.40 -10.92 22.78
C SER A 408 -15.15 -9.83 22.03
N THR A 409 -16.16 -10.22 21.23
CA THR A 409 -16.99 -9.30 20.47
C THR A 409 -18.46 -9.65 20.62
N ILE A 410 -19.31 -8.63 20.58
CA ILE A 410 -20.76 -8.81 20.56
C ILE A 410 -21.18 -9.11 19.12
N LYS A 411 -21.93 -10.21 18.92
CA LYS A 411 -22.49 -10.57 17.62
C LYS A 411 -23.47 -9.48 17.15
N ASN A 412 -23.35 -9.12 15.86
CA ASN A 412 -24.31 -8.25 15.21
C ASN A 412 -24.67 -8.82 13.82
N GLU A 413 -25.70 -9.64 13.77
CA GLU A 413 -26.19 -10.26 12.52
C GLU A 413 -26.89 -9.26 11.59
N ASP A 414 -27.29 -8.11 12.10
CA ASP A 414 -28.04 -7.08 11.37
C ASP A 414 -27.14 -6.11 10.60
N LEU A 415 -25.80 -6.28 10.74
CA LEU A 415 -24.84 -5.53 9.93
C LEU A 415 -25.16 -5.72 8.43
N SER A 416 -25.30 -4.60 7.74
CA SER A 416 -25.70 -4.55 6.33
C SER A 416 -24.87 -3.52 5.56
N TRP A 417 -25.04 -3.52 4.26
CA TRP A 417 -24.45 -2.55 3.36
C TRP A 417 -24.83 -1.11 3.73
N GLU A 418 -23.85 -0.24 3.88
CA GLU A 418 -24.05 1.19 3.88
C GLU A 418 -24.39 1.62 2.45
N LYS A 419 -25.47 2.35 2.26
CA LYS A 419 -25.95 2.80 0.95
C LYS A 419 -25.91 4.31 0.85
N ASN A 420 -25.32 4.79 -0.24
CA ASN A 420 -25.31 6.20 -0.57
C ASN A 420 -26.02 6.43 -1.90
N ALA A 421 -27.07 7.25 -1.89
CA ALA A 421 -27.84 7.61 -3.07
C ALA A 421 -27.48 9.02 -3.52
N MET A 422 -27.20 9.18 -4.81
CA MET A 422 -26.84 10.46 -5.42
C MET A 422 -27.70 10.78 -6.62
N VAL A 423 -28.09 12.05 -6.74
CA VAL A 423 -28.72 12.65 -7.92
C VAL A 423 -27.76 13.68 -8.49
N ASN A 424 -27.54 13.65 -9.80
CA ASN A 424 -26.74 14.65 -10.50
C ASN A 424 -27.54 15.20 -11.68
N VAL A 425 -27.51 16.50 -11.87
CA VAL A 425 -28.05 17.21 -13.04
C VAL A 425 -26.95 18.10 -13.58
N GLY A 426 -26.76 18.12 -14.89
CA GLY A 426 -25.69 18.88 -15.51
C GLY A 426 -26.02 19.34 -16.92
N VAL A 427 -25.30 20.32 -17.38
CA VAL A 427 -25.29 20.86 -18.73
C VAL A 427 -23.88 20.78 -19.27
N ASP A 428 -23.71 20.17 -20.44
CA ASP A 428 -22.44 20.20 -21.17
C ASP A 428 -22.64 21.17 -22.35
N LEU A 429 -21.78 22.19 -22.44
CA LEU A 429 -21.87 23.25 -23.43
C LEU A 429 -20.49 23.45 -24.10
N GLN A 430 -20.47 23.42 -25.44
CA GLN A 430 -19.31 23.81 -26.22
C GLN A 430 -19.69 24.93 -27.17
N MET A 431 -18.85 25.95 -27.29
CA MET A 431 -19.08 27.14 -28.09
C MET A 431 -17.80 27.56 -28.84
N PHE A 432 -18.02 28.31 -29.95
CA PHE A 432 -16.97 28.95 -30.74
C PHE A 432 -15.94 27.95 -31.30
N LYS A 433 -16.41 26.85 -31.92
CA LYS A 433 -15.60 25.75 -32.47
C LYS A 433 -14.70 25.10 -31.41
N GLY A 434 -15.25 24.88 -30.23
CA GLY A 434 -14.55 24.23 -29.13
C GLY A 434 -13.61 25.13 -28.33
N LEU A 435 -13.63 26.45 -28.59
CA LEU A 435 -12.79 27.40 -27.85
C LEU A 435 -13.22 27.55 -26.39
N LEU A 436 -14.51 27.45 -26.11
CA LEU A 436 -15.08 27.51 -24.77
C LEU A 436 -15.90 26.25 -24.50
N GLY A 437 -15.58 25.55 -23.40
CA GLY A 437 -16.31 24.39 -22.89
C GLY A 437 -16.66 24.58 -21.41
N LEU A 438 -17.90 24.22 -21.05
CA LEU A 438 -18.43 24.22 -19.66
C LEU A 438 -19.05 22.88 -19.34
#